data_9a67a379c59e8dd45a19f294312c4d16
#
_entry.id   9a67a379c59e8dd45a19f294312c4d16
#
_cell.length_a   1.000
_cell.length_b   1.000
_cell.length_c   1.000
_cell.angle_alpha   90.00
_cell.angle_beta   90.00
_cell.angle_gamma   90.00
#
_symmetry.space_group_name_H-M   'P 1'
#
loop_
_entity.id
_entity.type
_entity.pdbx_description
1 polymer ?
#
loop_
_entity_poly.entity_id
_entity_poly.type
_entity_poly.pdbx_seq_one_letter_code
_entity_poly.pdbx_strand_id
1 'polypeptide(L)'
;LVVPAAVRVPGFRAFFFAGLPILERHAHSYQVAYYKPPGLDAAVIQPYKDLKVLNDTPGALWIQASVQEGRLRFHLFGTKDREVAWEGPFITDRKPPLPPREIPDPTLPPGARKQVDFAAEGAKVVVRRRVRYGDGRVREDQVVSVYRPWGAVYLVGPSPAPEAPPAPPEEAGAAP
;
A
#
# COMPACT_ATOMS: atom_id res chain seq x y z
N LEU A 1 -3.88 2.32 22.43
CA LEU A 1 -2.99 3.28 21.78
C LEU A 1 -3.54 3.63 20.38
N VAL A 2 -3.85 4.88 20.15
CA VAL A 2 -4.26 5.41 18.83
C VAL A 2 -3.01 5.85 18.08
N VAL A 3 -2.81 5.33 16.86
CA VAL A 3 -1.59 5.59 16.06
C VAL A 3 -1.89 6.66 15.00
N PRO A 4 -1.11 7.78 14.96
CA PRO A 4 -1.30 8.81 13.95
C PRO A 4 -1.15 8.30 12.50
N ALA A 5 -1.78 8.99 11.56
CA ALA A 5 -1.87 8.59 10.15
C ALA A 5 -0.53 8.29 9.46
N ALA A 6 0.51 9.06 9.72
CA ALA A 6 1.84 8.90 9.09
C ALA A 6 2.59 7.64 9.56
N VAL A 7 2.14 6.98 10.63
CA VAL A 7 2.86 5.89 11.32
C VAL A 7 2.21 4.52 11.06
N ARG A 8 1.23 4.45 10.20
CA ARG A 8 0.28 3.33 10.06
C ARG A 8 0.93 1.98 9.71
N VAL A 9 1.65 1.90 8.62
CA VAL A 9 2.23 0.62 8.18
C VAL A 9 3.51 0.25 8.94
N PRO A 10 4.48 1.14 9.10
CA PRO A 10 5.66 0.84 9.91
C PRO A 10 5.30 0.55 11.36
N GLY A 11 4.34 1.29 11.93
CA GLY A 11 3.85 1.05 13.29
C GLY A 11 3.21 -0.31 13.44
N PHE A 12 2.32 -0.71 12.54
CA PHE A 12 1.71 -2.04 12.56
C PHE A 12 2.79 -3.14 12.55
N ARG A 13 3.78 -3.04 11.66
CA ARG A 13 4.87 -4.02 11.59
C ARG A 13 5.68 -4.07 12.87
N ALA A 14 6.02 -2.93 13.44
CA ALA A 14 6.75 -2.88 14.70
C ALA A 14 5.97 -3.57 15.83
N PHE A 15 4.66 -3.31 15.98
CA PHE A 15 3.80 -3.96 16.95
C PHE A 15 3.64 -5.45 16.68
N PHE A 16 3.48 -5.83 15.41
CA PHE A 16 3.38 -7.24 15.01
C PHE A 16 4.65 -8.01 15.38
N PHE A 17 5.82 -7.50 15.01
CA PHE A 17 7.10 -8.16 15.30
C PHE A 17 7.52 -8.07 16.77
N ALA A 18 7.01 -7.09 17.52
CA ALA A 18 7.17 -7.06 18.99
C ALA A 18 6.23 -8.05 19.72
N GLY A 19 5.36 -8.75 18.99
CA GLY A 19 4.46 -9.73 19.59
C GLY A 19 3.31 -9.14 20.36
N LEU A 20 2.98 -7.86 20.18
CA LEU A 20 1.84 -7.23 20.87
C LEU A 20 0.51 -7.73 20.30
N PRO A 21 -0.54 -7.89 21.11
CA PRO A 21 -1.88 -8.21 20.63
C PRO A 21 -2.42 -7.10 19.73
N ILE A 22 -2.85 -7.45 18.54
CA ILE A 22 -3.48 -6.54 17.59
C ILE A 22 -4.99 -6.68 17.77
N LEU A 23 -5.65 -5.65 18.30
CA LEU A 23 -7.07 -5.65 18.59
C LEU A 23 -7.91 -5.24 17.39
N GLU A 24 -7.39 -4.32 16.58
CA GLU A 24 -8.04 -3.86 15.35
C GLU A 24 -6.98 -3.55 14.29
N ARG A 25 -7.20 -4.03 13.08
CA ARG A 25 -6.35 -3.75 11.92
C ARG A 25 -7.14 -3.97 10.64
N HIS A 26 -7.02 -3.06 9.70
CA HIS A 26 -7.60 -3.15 8.37
C HIS A 26 -6.50 -3.18 7.31
N ALA A 27 -6.64 -4.06 6.31
CA ALA A 27 -5.78 -4.03 5.13
C ALA A 27 -6.16 -2.88 4.20
N HIS A 28 -5.25 -2.48 3.31
CA HIS A 28 -5.62 -1.67 2.16
C HIS A 28 -6.58 -2.45 1.24
N SER A 29 -7.37 -1.74 0.44
CA SER A 29 -8.35 -2.37 -0.46
C SER A 29 -7.67 -3.13 -1.60
N TYR A 30 -6.48 -2.71 -2.02
CA TYR A 30 -5.64 -3.37 -3.03
C TYR A 30 -4.17 -3.37 -2.60
N GLN A 31 -3.35 -4.20 -3.24
CA GLN A 31 -1.93 -4.29 -2.92
C GLN A 31 -1.20 -3.02 -3.36
N VAL A 32 -0.55 -2.38 -2.41
CA VAL A 32 0.30 -1.21 -2.66
C VAL A 32 1.75 -1.70 -2.83
N ALA A 33 2.34 -1.43 -3.99
CA ALA A 33 3.63 -2.02 -4.41
C ALA A 33 4.78 -1.77 -3.43
N TYR A 34 4.80 -0.64 -2.74
CA TYR A 34 5.86 -0.29 -1.78
C TYR A 34 5.65 -0.85 -0.37
N TYR A 35 4.53 -1.55 -0.08
CA TYR A 35 4.28 -2.20 1.21
C TYR A 35 4.61 -3.71 1.21
N LYS A 36 5.71 -4.08 0.58
CA LYS A 36 6.18 -5.49 0.60
C LYS A 36 6.81 -5.86 1.95
N PRO A 37 6.67 -7.12 2.41
CA PRO A 37 5.83 -8.18 1.85
C PRO A 37 4.34 -7.88 2.05
N PRO A 38 3.44 -8.41 1.16
CA PRO A 38 2.01 -8.23 1.28
C PRO A 38 1.46 -8.87 2.56
N GLY A 39 0.33 -8.37 3.06
CA GLY A 39 -0.31 -8.88 4.27
C GLY A 39 0.14 -8.20 5.56
N LEU A 40 1.21 -7.40 5.52
CA LEU A 40 1.74 -6.67 6.67
C LEU A 40 1.60 -5.14 6.50
N ASP A 41 0.48 -4.72 5.99
CA ASP A 41 0.06 -3.32 5.87
C ASP A 41 -1.10 -3.01 6.83
N ALA A 42 -1.31 -1.74 7.14
CA ALA A 42 -2.46 -1.26 7.90
C ALA A 42 -2.98 0.05 7.31
N ALA A 43 -4.27 0.08 7.03
CA ALA A 43 -5.00 1.26 6.60
C ALA A 43 -5.80 1.83 7.77
N VAL A 44 -5.70 3.14 7.98
CA VAL A 44 -6.52 3.86 8.96
C VAL A 44 -7.31 4.95 8.23
N ILE A 45 -8.62 5.00 8.44
CA ILE A 45 -9.54 5.97 7.86
C ILE A 45 -10.50 6.38 8.97
N GLN A 46 -10.21 7.49 9.63
CA GLN A 46 -11.09 7.97 10.69
C GLN A 46 -12.44 8.43 10.16
N PRO A 47 -13.53 8.16 10.89
CA PRO A 47 -13.58 7.39 12.15
C PRO A 47 -13.78 5.86 11.94
N TYR A 48 -13.72 5.35 10.72
CA TYR A 48 -14.23 4.01 10.34
C TYR A 48 -13.23 2.88 10.46
N LYS A 49 -11.93 3.16 10.36
CA LYS A 49 -10.87 2.13 10.40
C LYS A 49 -9.71 2.62 11.26
N ASP A 50 -9.32 1.83 12.23
CA ASP A 50 -8.26 2.16 13.16
C ASP A 50 -7.22 1.03 13.26
N LEU A 51 -6.10 1.33 13.90
CA LEU A 51 -5.11 0.36 14.33
C LEU A 51 -5.04 0.41 15.87
N LYS A 52 -5.56 -0.64 16.51
CA LYS A 52 -5.55 -0.76 17.98
C LYS A 52 -4.66 -1.90 18.42
N VAL A 53 -3.78 -1.60 19.35
CA VAL A 53 -2.81 -2.53 19.89
C VAL A 53 -2.87 -2.48 21.41
N LEU A 54 -2.82 -3.65 22.05
CA LEU A 54 -2.74 -3.77 23.50
C LEU A 54 -1.28 -3.82 23.93
N ASN A 55 -0.89 -2.98 24.87
CA ASN A 55 0.35 -3.19 25.60
C ASN A 55 0.07 -4.20 26.74
N ASP A 56 0.44 -5.45 26.50
CA ASP A 56 0.36 -6.55 27.48
C ASP A 56 1.74 -6.89 28.09
N THR A 57 2.71 -5.97 27.94
CA THR A 57 4.03 -6.09 28.58
C THR A 57 3.96 -5.63 30.04
N PRO A 58 4.90 -6.06 30.89
CA PRO A 58 4.90 -5.67 32.31
C PRO A 58 5.24 -4.18 32.54
N GLY A 59 5.68 -3.46 31.52
CA GLY A 59 6.11 -2.07 31.63
C GLY A 59 5.55 -1.15 30.55
N ALA A 60 5.97 0.11 30.58
CA ALA A 60 5.63 1.08 29.56
C ALA A 60 6.37 0.77 28.24
N LEU A 61 5.73 1.09 27.12
CA LEU A 61 6.33 1.08 25.79
C LEU A 61 6.62 2.53 25.36
N TRP A 62 7.87 2.80 25.03
CA TRP A 62 8.23 4.04 24.39
C TRP A 62 8.29 3.84 22.87
N ILE A 63 7.59 4.69 22.15
CA ILE A 63 7.46 4.64 20.69
C ILE A 63 8.15 5.85 20.11
N GLN A 64 9.13 5.61 19.26
CA GLN A 64 9.84 6.64 18.52
C GLN A 64 9.62 6.46 17.02
N ALA A 65 9.18 7.53 16.35
CA ALA A 65 9.11 7.58 14.89
C ALA A 65 10.06 8.67 14.39
N SER A 66 10.85 8.37 13.37
CA SER A 66 11.76 9.32 12.73
C SER A 66 11.76 9.16 11.22
N VAL A 67 11.96 10.27 10.51
CA VAL A 67 12.13 10.26 9.05
C VAL A 67 13.57 10.65 8.74
N GLN A 68 14.28 9.77 8.05
CA GLN A 68 15.64 10.01 7.58
C GLN A 68 15.73 9.61 6.11
N GLU A 69 16.24 10.48 5.26
CA GLU A 69 16.42 10.22 3.82
C GLU A 69 15.16 9.68 3.14
N GLY A 70 13.98 10.24 3.46
CA GLY A 70 12.69 9.80 2.93
C GLY A 70 12.20 8.43 3.46
N ARG A 71 12.90 7.83 4.43
CA ARG A 71 12.53 6.56 5.05
C ARG A 71 11.97 6.81 6.44
N LEU A 72 10.78 6.31 6.70
CA LEU A 72 10.17 6.31 8.02
C LEU A 72 10.69 5.11 8.82
N ARG A 73 11.32 5.39 9.97
CA ARG A 73 11.76 4.39 10.94
C ARG A 73 10.85 4.44 12.15
N PHE A 74 10.56 3.27 12.68
CA PHE A 74 9.71 3.10 13.84
C PHE A 74 10.39 2.18 14.84
N HIS A 75 10.65 2.68 16.05
CA HIS A 75 11.31 1.94 17.11
C HIS A 75 10.36 1.79 18.31
N LEU A 76 10.33 0.59 18.85
CA LEU A 76 9.67 0.27 20.10
C LEU A 76 10.72 -0.09 21.15
N PHE A 77 10.66 0.59 22.29
CA PHE A 77 11.52 0.31 23.44
C PHE A 77 10.66 -0.13 24.60
N GLY A 78 11.06 -1.19 25.27
CA GLY A 78 10.35 -1.75 26.42
C GLY A 78 11.04 -2.99 26.96
N THR A 79 10.43 -3.65 27.93
CA THR A 79 10.96 -4.90 28.48
C THR A 79 10.77 -6.03 27.48
N LYS A 80 11.86 -6.73 27.18
CA LYS A 80 11.80 -7.94 26.34
C LYS A 80 11.33 -9.12 27.18
N ASP A 81 10.06 -9.46 27.07
CA ASP A 81 9.42 -10.53 27.83
C ASP A 81 8.91 -11.69 26.96
N ARG A 82 9.20 -11.64 25.65
CA ARG A 82 8.68 -12.62 24.67
C ARG A 82 9.58 -12.83 23.47
N GLU A 83 9.34 -13.96 22.80
CA GLU A 83 9.93 -14.27 21.49
C GLU A 83 8.83 -14.41 20.46
N VAL A 84 9.09 -13.98 19.22
CA VAL A 84 8.14 -13.99 18.12
C VAL A 84 8.70 -14.78 16.96
N ALA A 85 7.96 -15.79 16.54
CA ALA A 85 8.14 -16.47 15.26
C ALA A 85 6.97 -16.17 14.34
N TRP A 86 7.18 -16.11 13.04
CA TRP A 86 6.14 -15.87 12.07
C TRP A 86 6.39 -16.62 10.77
N GLU A 87 5.32 -16.87 10.04
CA GLU A 87 5.33 -17.62 8.77
C GLU A 87 4.47 -16.91 7.73
N GLY A 88 4.85 -17.06 6.49
CA GLY A 88 4.17 -16.47 5.35
C GLY A 88 5.01 -15.39 4.66
N PRO A 89 4.41 -14.56 3.80
CA PRO A 89 2.97 -14.53 3.47
C PRO A 89 2.51 -15.76 2.67
N PHE A 90 1.42 -16.39 3.09
CA PHE A 90 0.72 -17.41 2.30
C PHE A 90 -0.30 -16.70 1.40
N ILE A 91 -0.15 -16.85 0.09
CA ILE A 91 -0.93 -16.11 -0.90
C ILE A 91 -1.83 -17.08 -1.66
N THR A 92 -3.14 -16.86 -1.58
CA THR A 92 -4.19 -17.64 -2.25
C THR A 92 -5.16 -16.75 -3.01
N ASP A 93 -6.11 -17.34 -3.72
CA ASP A 93 -7.22 -16.64 -4.40
C ASP A 93 -6.75 -15.50 -5.32
N ARG A 94 -5.66 -15.72 -6.05
CA ARG A 94 -5.12 -14.74 -6.98
C ARG A 94 -6.11 -14.43 -8.08
N LYS A 95 -6.30 -13.15 -8.35
CA LYS A 95 -7.12 -12.61 -9.43
C LYS A 95 -6.27 -11.65 -10.26
N PRO A 96 -6.32 -11.76 -11.60
CA PRO A 96 -5.58 -10.81 -12.43
C PRO A 96 -6.06 -9.38 -12.19
N PRO A 97 -5.20 -8.39 -12.49
CA PRO A 97 -5.59 -6.99 -12.44
C PRO A 97 -6.80 -6.70 -13.33
N LEU A 98 -7.56 -5.69 -12.97
CA LEU A 98 -8.63 -5.18 -13.84
C LEU A 98 -8.02 -4.48 -15.08
N PRO A 99 -8.78 -4.37 -16.17
CA PRO A 99 -8.38 -3.57 -17.32
C PRO A 99 -7.99 -2.13 -16.92
N PRO A 100 -7.04 -1.51 -17.61
CA PRO A 100 -6.67 -0.13 -17.37
C PRO A 100 -7.84 0.81 -17.65
N ARG A 101 -7.88 1.94 -16.94
CA ARG A 101 -8.86 3.00 -17.15
C ARG A 101 -8.14 4.27 -17.60
N GLU A 102 -8.77 5.00 -18.51
CA GLU A 102 -8.32 6.30 -18.95
C GLU A 102 -9.29 7.36 -18.45
N ILE A 103 -8.73 8.45 -17.96
CA ILE A 103 -9.47 9.61 -17.44
C ILE A 103 -9.01 10.81 -18.24
N PRO A 104 -9.92 11.50 -18.98
CA PRO A 104 -9.58 12.72 -19.70
C PRO A 104 -9.03 13.79 -18.74
N ASP A 105 -7.91 14.38 -19.11
CA ASP A 105 -7.31 15.53 -18.42
C ASP A 105 -6.96 16.62 -19.44
N PRO A 106 -7.78 17.69 -19.51
CA PRO A 106 -7.57 18.78 -20.47
C PRO A 106 -6.31 19.61 -20.18
N THR A 107 -5.68 19.44 -19.02
CA THR A 107 -4.44 20.14 -18.66
C THR A 107 -3.19 19.49 -19.27
N LEU A 108 -3.33 18.25 -19.76
CA LEU A 108 -2.24 17.55 -20.44
C LEU A 108 -2.17 17.98 -21.92
N PRO A 109 -0.96 17.97 -22.53
CA PRO A 109 -0.80 18.20 -23.96
C PRO A 109 -1.64 17.22 -24.79
N PRO A 110 -2.09 17.62 -26.00
CA PRO A 110 -2.79 16.73 -26.91
C PRO A 110 -2.02 15.43 -27.16
N GLY A 111 -2.70 14.29 -27.06
CA GLY A 111 -2.10 12.96 -27.22
C GLY A 111 -1.22 12.48 -26.07
N ALA A 112 -0.99 13.29 -25.04
CA ALA A 112 -0.22 12.89 -23.87
C ALA A 112 -0.96 11.86 -23.02
N ARG A 113 -0.20 10.92 -22.42
CA ARG A 113 -0.72 9.88 -21.52
C ARG A 113 0.17 9.76 -20.30
N LYS A 114 -0.39 9.95 -19.11
CA LYS A 114 0.33 9.91 -17.82
C LYS A 114 -0.27 8.86 -16.92
N GLN A 115 0.53 7.86 -16.54
CA GLN A 115 0.09 6.89 -15.54
C GLN A 115 0.09 7.52 -14.15
N VAL A 116 -1.04 7.42 -13.43
CA VAL A 116 -1.24 7.96 -12.09
C VAL A 116 -1.52 6.88 -11.05
N ASP A 117 -1.91 5.68 -11.50
CA ASP A 117 -2.07 4.53 -10.62
C ASP A 117 -1.64 3.25 -11.33
N PHE A 118 -1.23 2.24 -10.55
CA PHE A 118 -0.63 1.02 -11.06
C PHE A 118 -1.58 -0.16 -10.90
N ALA A 119 -1.53 -1.08 -11.87
CA ALA A 119 -2.27 -2.32 -11.79
C ALA A 119 -1.79 -3.18 -10.59
N ALA A 120 -2.73 -3.81 -9.89
CA ALA A 120 -2.45 -4.73 -8.80
C ALA A 120 -3.34 -5.98 -8.89
N GLU A 121 -2.75 -7.14 -8.65
CA GLU A 121 -3.49 -8.38 -8.52
C GLU A 121 -4.34 -8.38 -7.25
N GLY A 122 -5.52 -8.98 -7.32
CA GLY A 122 -6.28 -9.37 -6.15
C GLY A 122 -5.71 -10.65 -5.54
N ALA A 123 -5.75 -10.77 -4.23
CA ALA A 123 -5.32 -11.97 -3.52
C ALA A 123 -5.83 -11.99 -2.07
N LYS A 124 -5.92 -13.19 -1.51
CA LYS A 124 -6.00 -13.39 -0.07
C LYS A 124 -4.61 -13.72 0.45
N VAL A 125 -4.18 -13.00 1.47
CA VAL A 125 -2.85 -13.15 2.09
C VAL A 125 -3.03 -13.43 3.57
N VAL A 126 -2.36 -14.48 4.06
CA VAL A 126 -2.35 -14.85 5.47
C VAL A 126 -0.91 -14.80 5.97
N VAL A 127 -0.69 -14.15 7.10
CA VAL A 127 0.57 -14.20 7.84
C VAL A 127 0.26 -14.75 9.23
N ARG A 128 0.95 -15.81 9.63
CA ARG A 128 0.78 -16.45 10.94
C ARG A 128 1.89 -16.00 11.87
N ARG A 129 1.56 -15.93 13.15
CA ARG A 129 2.51 -15.54 14.19
C ARG A 129 2.31 -16.41 15.43
N ARG A 130 3.45 -16.81 16.01
CA ARG A 130 3.54 -17.47 17.31
C ARG A 130 4.34 -16.61 18.24
N VAL A 131 3.77 -16.27 19.39
CA VAL A 131 4.39 -15.49 20.46
C VAL A 131 4.57 -16.39 21.68
N ARG A 132 5.81 -16.58 22.12
CA ARG A 132 6.17 -17.31 23.33
C ARG A 132 6.58 -16.31 24.40
N TYR A 133 5.84 -16.25 25.47
CA TYR A 133 6.10 -15.38 26.62
C TYR A 133 7.16 -16.01 27.56
N GLY A 134 7.85 -15.16 28.31
CA GLY A 134 8.85 -15.61 29.27
C GLY A 134 8.33 -16.50 30.42
N ASP A 135 7.03 -16.44 30.70
CA ASP A 135 6.33 -17.31 31.64
C ASP A 135 5.89 -18.67 31.06
N GLY A 136 6.26 -18.96 29.81
CA GLY A 136 5.95 -20.22 29.12
C GLY A 136 4.62 -20.22 28.38
N ARG A 137 3.76 -19.23 28.53
CA ARG A 137 2.53 -19.11 27.73
C ARG A 137 2.86 -18.95 26.24
N VAL A 138 1.99 -19.50 25.39
CA VAL A 138 2.10 -19.36 23.93
C VAL A 138 0.79 -18.78 23.40
N ARG A 139 0.89 -17.79 22.53
CA ARG A 139 -0.22 -17.26 21.74
C ARG A 139 0.07 -17.45 20.25
N GLU A 140 -0.90 -18.00 19.54
CA GLU A 140 -0.88 -18.08 18.09
C GLU A 140 -1.99 -17.18 17.54
N ASP A 141 -1.63 -16.38 16.58
CA ASP A 141 -2.58 -15.52 15.87
C ASP A 141 -2.21 -15.41 14.39
N GLN A 142 -3.11 -14.86 13.59
CA GLN A 142 -2.89 -14.64 12.18
C GLN A 142 -3.46 -13.30 11.73
N VAL A 143 -2.82 -12.73 10.74
CA VAL A 143 -3.29 -11.54 10.03
C VAL A 143 -3.78 -11.96 8.66
N VAL A 144 -5.03 -11.64 8.35
CA VAL A 144 -5.64 -11.91 7.05
C VAL A 144 -5.86 -10.61 6.30
N SER A 145 -5.44 -10.57 5.05
CA SER A 145 -5.65 -9.46 4.12
C SER A 145 -6.33 -9.95 2.86
N VAL A 146 -7.40 -9.30 2.46
CA VAL A 146 -8.08 -9.58 1.18
C VAL A 146 -7.94 -8.36 0.30
N TYR A 147 -7.14 -8.49 -0.73
CA TYR A 147 -6.90 -7.42 -1.71
C TYR A 147 -7.79 -7.63 -2.93
N ARG A 148 -8.44 -6.56 -3.36
CA ARG A 148 -9.21 -6.54 -4.61
C ARG A 148 -8.25 -6.33 -5.79
N PRO A 149 -8.51 -6.91 -6.96
CA PRO A 149 -7.78 -6.56 -8.16
C PRO A 149 -8.01 -5.09 -8.51
N TRP A 150 -6.99 -4.43 -9.03
CA TRP A 150 -7.00 -3.02 -9.39
C TRP A 150 -6.42 -2.82 -10.79
N GLY A 151 -7.06 -1.98 -11.61
CA GLY A 151 -6.58 -1.61 -12.93
C GLY A 151 -5.67 -0.39 -12.86
N ALA A 152 -4.70 -0.32 -13.76
CA ALA A 152 -3.91 0.90 -13.94
C ALA A 152 -4.81 2.08 -14.32
N VAL A 153 -4.46 3.29 -13.88
CA VAL A 153 -5.17 4.52 -14.23
C VAL A 153 -4.24 5.46 -14.97
N TYR A 154 -4.70 5.93 -16.12
CA TYR A 154 -3.98 6.89 -16.95
C TYR A 154 -4.79 8.16 -17.11
N LEU A 155 -4.15 9.30 -16.96
CA LEU A 155 -4.67 10.59 -17.43
C LEU A 155 -4.32 10.73 -18.91
N VAL A 156 -5.28 11.13 -19.72
CA VAL A 156 -5.10 11.30 -21.16
C VAL A 156 -5.46 12.72 -21.59
N GLY A 157 -4.55 13.35 -22.30
CA GLY A 157 -4.79 14.65 -22.90
C GLY A 157 -5.84 14.59 -24.02
N PRO A 158 -6.30 15.74 -24.52
CA PRO A 158 -7.24 15.81 -25.66
C PRO A 158 -6.68 15.05 -26.87
N SER A 159 -7.56 14.56 -27.73
CA SER A 159 -7.12 13.99 -29.02
C SER A 159 -6.30 15.03 -29.79
N PRO A 160 -5.19 14.61 -30.42
CA PRO A 160 -4.48 15.51 -31.35
C PRO A 160 -5.45 16.04 -32.38
N ALA A 161 -5.30 17.32 -32.73
CA ALA A 161 -6.05 17.87 -33.88
C ALA A 161 -5.73 17.06 -35.14
N PRO A 162 -6.69 16.80 -36.00
CA PRO A 162 -6.42 16.17 -37.29
C PRO A 162 -5.31 16.95 -38.02
N GLU A 163 -4.31 16.22 -38.49
CA GLU A 163 -3.25 16.83 -39.29
C GLU A 163 -3.89 17.49 -40.50
N ALA A 164 -3.65 18.78 -40.71
CA ALA A 164 -4.19 19.48 -41.85
C ALA A 164 -3.71 18.77 -43.15
N PRO A 165 -4.58 18.56 -44.15
CA PRO A 165 -4.17 17.95 -45.41
C PRO A 165 -3.00 18.77 -45.98
N PRO A 166 -2.01 18.11 -46.62
CA PRO A 166 -0.90 18.80 -47.24
C PRO A 166 -1.42 19.84 -48.20
N ALA A 167 -0.86 21.04 -48.14
CA ALA A 167 -1.20 22.11 -49.06
C ALA A 167 -1.05 21.61 -50.51
N PRO A 168 -1.98 21.95 -51.43
CA PRO A 168 -1.84 21.58 -52.82
C PRO A 168 -0.50 22.14 -53.39
N PRO A 169 0.17 21.39 -54.25
CA PRO A 169 1.43 21.88 -54.85
C PRO A 169 1.18 23.22 -55.52
N GLU A 170 2.02 24.19 -55.19
CA GLU A 170 2.02 25.52 -55.80
C GLU A 170 2.25 25.36 -57.30
N GLU A 171 1.24 25.64 -58.11
CA GLU A 171 1.40 25.63 -59.55
C GLU A 171 2.52 26.60 -59.94
N ALA A 172 3.64 26.03 -60.48
CA ALA A 172 4.71 26.81 -60.98
C ALA A 172 4.15 27.67 -62.16
N GLY A 173 3.99 28.95 -61.91
CA GLY A 173 3.52 29.90 -62.85
C GLY A 173 4.42 29.87 -64.10
N ALA A 174 3.81 29.53 -65.23
CA ALA A 174 4.43 29.67 -66.49
C ALA A 174 4.70 31.18 -66.75
N ALA A 175 5.96 31.54 -66.86
CA ALA A 175 6.36 32.85 -67.32
C ALA A 175 6.20 32.93 -68.85
N PRO A 176 5.89 34.10 -69.37
CA PRO A 176 5.63 34.36 -70.82
C PRO A 176 6.85 34.23 -71.69
#